data_4e63f89d82c4667d32cb356f54c77499
#
_entry.id   4e63f89d82c4667d32cb356f54c77499
#
_cell.length_a   1.000
_cell.length_b   1.000
_cell.length_c   1.000
_cell.angle_alpha   90.00
_cell.angle_beta   90.00
_cell.angle_gamma   90.00
#
_symmetry.space_group_name_H-M   'P 1'
#
loop_
_entity.id
_entity.type
_entity.pdbx_description
1 polymer ?
#
loop_
_entity_poly.entity_id
_entity_poly.type
_entity_poly.pdbx_seq_one_letter_code
_entity_poly.pdbx_strand_id
1 'polypeptide(L)'
;MNILITGVHGFVGSNLVVALKGHHSLYGLDIVAPEKEGVVKTFTWKDIETTSFPMQLLPKFDAIIHLAGKAHDTKNQSASQVYFDINTGLTQKIFDFFLESSAKKFIFFSSVKAAADSVVGDMLTEDVIPTPVGPYGESKIAAESYIKEHFILPTTSPYGYLPPLNSPVNRGRTTSGEEENVRYSDKRVYILRPCMIHGPGNKGNLSLLYNVVKKGIPWPLGDFENKRSFTSIDNLCYVVEGLLTKDVASGIYHMGDDEALSTNELIALMCEAMGKEPHIWKMNRKMMEGCAGLGTLLHLPLNTERLRKLTENYVVGNEKIKSALGIDRMPVRAADGIMKTIRSFTAESTE
;
A
#
# COMPACT_ATOMS: atom_id res chain seq x y z
N MET A 1 10.77 -3.04 21.10
CA MET A 1 11.19 -1.82 20.39
C MET A 1 10.15 -0.72 20.62
N ASN A 2 10.57 0.54 20.61
CA ASN A 2 9.68 1.68 20.56
C ASN A 2 9.43 2.03 19.08
N ILE A 3 8.19 1.94 18.64
CA ILE A 3 7.82 2.09 17.22
C ILE A 3 6.86 3.25 17.08
N LEU A 4 7.19 4.22 16.21
CA LEU A 4 6.28 5.31 15.82
C LEU A 4 5.49 4.90 14.58
N ILE A 5 4.17 4.92 14.65
CA ILE A 5 3.26 4.59 13.53
C ILE A 5 2.50 5.87 13.14
N THR A 6 2.75 6.39 11.94
CA THR A 6 1.95 7.51 11.43
C THR A 6 0.67 6.99 10.78
N GLY A 7 -0.45 7.69 10.92
CA GLY A 7 -1.75 7.20 10.45
C GLY A 7 -2.27 6.02 11.29
N VAL A 8 -1.95 6.01 12.57
CA VAL A 8 -2.24 4.92 13.52
C VAL A 8 -3.74 4.61 13.68
N HIS A 9 -4.61 5.56 13.40
CA HIS A 9 -6.08 5.39 13.46
C HIS A 9 -6.68 4.92 12.13
N GLY A 10 -5.88 4.87 11.05
CA GLY A 10 -6.30 4.35 9.76
C GLY A 10 -6.51 2.82 9.76
N PHE A 11 -7.04 2.30 8.65
CA PHE A 11 -7.31 0.86 8.48
C PHE A 11 -6.06 0.00 8.72
N VAL A 12 -4.96 0.28 8.02
CA VAL A 12 -3.70 -0.48 8.18
C VAL A 12 -3.10 -0.24 9.57
N GLY A 13 -3.07 1.01 10.05
CA GLY A 13 -2.53 1.37 11.35
C GLY A 13 -3.23 0.64 12.50
N SER A 14 -4.56 0.56 12.46
CA SER A 14 -5.34 -0.13 13.50
C SER A 14 -5.04 -1.64 13.54
N ASN A 15 -4.92 -2.28 12.39
CA ASN A 15 -4.57 -3.70 12.32
C ASN A 15 -3.12 -3.96 12.75
N LEU A 16 -2.17 -3.09 12.39
CA LEU A 16 -0.78 -3.19 12.86
C LEU A 16 -0.68 -3.03 14.38
N VAL A 17 -1.45 -2.11 14.98
CA VAL A 17 -1.49 -1.99 16.44
C VAL A 17 -1.93 -3.29 17.09
N VAL A 18 -2.98 -3.93 16.58
CA VAL A 18 -3.46 -5.22 17.10
C VAL A 18 -2.37 -6.30 16.99
N ALA A 19 -1.67 -6.34 15.84
CA ALA A 19 -0.63 -7.36 15.59
C ALA A 19 0.64 -7.14 16.43
N LEU A 20 1.05 -5.89 16.66
CA LEU A 20 2.35 -5.55 17.24
C LEU A 20 2.33 -5.25 18.73
N LYS A 21 1.15 -4.91 19.33
CA LYS A 21 1.03 -4.44 20.73
C LYS A 21 1.55 -5.42 21.78
N GLY A 22 1.61 -6.71 21.47
CA GLY A 22 2.13 -7.75 22.38
C GLY A 22 3.66 -7.83 22.46
N HIS A 23 4.37 -7.26 21.47
CA HIS A 23 5.81 -7.41 21.32
C HIS A 23 6.57 -6.08 21.35
N HIS A 24 5.89 -4.96 21.14
CA HIS A 24 6.50 -3.64 20.98
C HIS A 24 5.73 -2.57 21.77
N SER A 25 6.44 -1.49 22.15
CA SER A 25 5.84 -0.25 22.65
C SER A 25 5.48 0.63 21.47
N LEU A 26 4.17 0.80 21.22
CA LEU A 26 3.68 1.50 20.04
C LEU A 26 3.31 2.94 20.39
N TYR A 27 3.73 3.86 19.54
CA TYR A 27 3.40 5.28 19.60
C TYR A 27 2.72 5.67 18.28
N GLY A 28 1.72 6.53 18.38
CA GLY A 28 0.97 7.03 17.22
C GLY A 28 1.40 8.43 16.81
N LEU A 29 1.26 8.75 15.53
CA LEU A 29 1.27 10.10 14.97
C LEU A 29 0.11 10.21 13.97
N ASP A 30 -0.81 11.13 14.24
CA ASP A 30 -1.98 11.31 13.39
C ASP A 30 -2.45 12.78 13.37
N ILE A 31 -3.51 13.08 12.62
CA ILE A 31 -4.13 14.43 12.55
C ILE A 31 -4.72 14.79 13.91
N VAL A 32 -5.33 13.82 14.57
CA VAL A 32 -5.89 13.92 15.92
C VAL A 32 -5.27 12.85 16.80
N ALA A 33 -5.20 13.08 18.10
CA ALA A 33 -4.51 12.21 19.05
C ALA A 33 -5.46 11.65 20.14
N PRO A 34 -6.58 10.97 19.80
CA PRO A 34 -7.36 10.28 20.80
C PRO A 34 -6.57 9.09 21.37
N GLU A 35 -6.92 8.67 22.57
CA GLU A 35 -6.40 7.44 23.15
C GLU A 35 -6.76 6.24 22.27
N LYS A 36 -5.84 5.30 22.15
CA LYS A 36 -6.02 4.07 21.40
C LYS A 36 -5.43 2.90 22.17
N GLU A 37 -6.25 1.88 22.41
CA GLU A 37 -5.79 0.65 23.07
C GLU A 37 -4.57 0.06 22.33
N GLY A 38 -3.55 -0.30 23.10
CA GLY A 38 -2.30 -0.84 22.58
C GLY A 38 -1.31 0.22 22.08
N VAL A 39 -1.64 1.50 22.16
CA VAL A 39 -0.76 2.64 21.85
C VAL A 39 -0.43 3.39 23.14
N VAL A 40 0.85 3.54 23.45
CA VAL A 40 1.33 4.23 24.66
C VAL A 40 0.92 5.70 24.65
N LYS A 41 1.10 6.36 23.52
CA LYS A 41 0.73 7.77 23.31
C LYS A 41 0.58 8.05 21.83
N THR A 42 -0.42 8.85 21.45
CA THR A 42 -0.53 9.41 20.10
C THR A 42 -0.12 10.88 20.13
N PHE A 43 0.73 11.28 19.18
CA PHE A 43 1.12 12.64 18.91
C PHE A 43 0.34 13.20 17.71
N THR A 44 0.22 14.50 17.63
CA THR A 44 -0.27 15.19 16.43
C THR A 44 0.90 15.67 15.58
N TRP A 45 0.67 15.96 14.29
CA TRP A 45 1.71 16.55 13.43
C TRP A 45 2.25 17.87 13.96
N LYS A 46 1.43 18.64 14.69
CA LYS A 46 1.86 19.87 15.35
C LYS A 46 2.92 19.63 16.44
N ASP A 47 2.85 18.50 17.13
CA ASP A 47 3.81 18.15 18.18
C ASP A 47 5.22 17.87 17.63
N ILE A 48 5.32 17.49 16.34
CA ILE A 48 6.61 17.25 15.67
C ILE A 48 7.13 18.53 14.97
N GLU A 49 6.23 19.37 14.46
CA GLU A 49 6.57 20.57 13.69
C GLU A 49 7.04 21.75 14.56
N THR A 50 6.69 21.79 15.84
CA THR A 50 7.06 22.91 16.69
C THR A 50 8.51 22.82 17.12
N THR A 51 9.33 23.78 16.66
CA THR A 51 10.68 24.06 17.19
C THR A 51 10.70 24.28 18.72
N SER A 52 9.54 24.47 19.33
CA SER A 52 9.32 24.62 20.76
C SER A 52 9.17 23.29 21.51
N PHE A 53 8.95 22.18 20.80
CA PHE A 53 8.93 20.84 21.40
C PHE A 53 10.33 20.25 21.22
N PRO A 54 11.22 20.29 22.22
CA PRO A 54 12.55 19.76 22.05
C PRO A 54 12.41 18.28 21.65
N MET A 55 13.02 17.85 20.55
CA MET A 55 13.14 16.43 20.16
C MET A 55 13.58 15.53 21.33
N GLN A 56 14.23 16.13 22.32
CA GLN A 56 14.66 15.49 23.57
C GLN A 56 13.50 15.03 24.48
N LEU A 57 12.28 15.57 24.31
CA LEU A 57 11.09 15.16 25.07
C LEU A 57 10.30 14.06 24.37
N LEU A 58 10.60 13.75 23.11
CA LEU A 58 10.02 12.58 22.44
C LEU A 58 10.71 11.29 22.93
N PRO A 59 9.99 10.19 23.02
CA PRO A 59 10.61 8.89 23.24
C PRO A 59 11.66 8.60 22.16
N LYS A 60 12.73 7.92 22.50
CA LYS A 60 13.65 7.39 21.50
C LYS A 60 12.95 6.26 20.77
N PHE A 61 12.72 6.45 19.48
CA PHE A 61 12.14 5.43 18.61
C PHE A 61 13.25 4.55 18.04
N ASP A 62 12.97 3.25 17.91
CA ASP A 62 13.83 2.27 17.25
C ASP A 62 13.45 2.14 15.76
N ALA A 63 12.16 2.31 15.46
CA ALA A 63 11.62 2.25 14.11
C ALA A 63 10.46 3.23 13.89
N ILE A 64 10.27 3.61 12.62
CA ILE A 64 9.15 4.43 12.16
C ILE A 64 8.43 3.71 11.05
N ILE A 65 7.10 3.53 11.18
CA ILE A 65 6.22 2.99 10.15
C ILE A 65 5.35 4.15 9.63
N HIS A 66 5.57 4.52 8.37
CA HIS A 66 4.88 5.65 7.76
C HIS A 66 3.71 5.18 6.89
N LEU A 67 2.50 5.25 7.47
CA LEU A 67 1.22 4.90 6.83
C LEU A 67 0.39 6.13 6.47
N ALA A 68 0.64 7.27 7.13
CA ALA A 68 -0.14 8.48 6.89
C ALA A 68 -0.09 8.85 5.42
N GLY A 69 -1.25 9.01 4.83
CA GLY A 69 -1.39 9.31 3.42
C GLY A 69 -2.84 9.33 2.99
N LYS A 70 -3.10 10.02 1.88
CA LYS A 70 -4.40 10.03 1.22
C LYS A 70 -4.49 8.82 0.30
N ALA A 71 -5.43 7.92 0.59
CA ALA A 71 -5.72 6.79 -0.27
C ALA A 71 -6.38 7.25 -1.59
N HIS A 72 -6.38 6.38 -2.60
CA HIS A 72 -7.05 6.64 -3.86
C HIS A 72 -8.54 6.97 -3.65
N ASP A 73 -8.95 8.15 -4.11
CA ASP A 73 -10.34 8.59 -4.02
C ASP A 73 -11.15 8.01 -5.18
N THR A 74 -11.94 6.98 -4.89
CA THR A 74 -12.80 6.32 -5.88
C THR A 74 -13.88 7.21 -6.46
N LYS A 75 -14.19 8.36 -5.80
CA LYS A 75 -15.15 9.36 -6.27
C LYS A 75 -14.52 10.47 -7.11
N ASN A 76 -13.19 10.52 -7.19
CA ASN A 76 -12.43 11.53 -7.94
C ASN A 76 -12.76 12.99 -7.56
N GLN A 77 -13.10 13.25 -6.30
CA GLN A 77 -13.52 14.56 -5.81
C GLN A 77 -12.38 15.42 -5.26
N SER A 78 -11.20 14.82 -5.01
CA SER A 78 -10.07 15.53 -4.44
C SER A 78 -9.22 16.19 -5.51
N ALA A 79 -8.81 17.44 -5.28
CA ALA A 79 -7.83 18.11 -6.12
C ALA A 79 -6.49 17.36 -6.11
N SER A 80 -5.78 17.35 -7.24
CA SER A 80 -4.47 16.68 -7.37
C SER A 80 -3.47 17.14 -6.31
N GLN A 81 -3.43 18.45 -6.02
CA GLN A 81 -2.51 19.04 -5.06
C GLN A 81 -2.63 18.43 -3.66
N VAL A 82 -3.85 18.08 -3.22
CA VAL A 82 -4.08 17.45 -1.91
C VAL A 82 -3.35 16.10 -1.77
N TYR A 83 -3.21 15.36 -2.88
CA TYR A 83 -2.43 14.11 -2.86
C TYR A 83 -0.94 14.39 -2.64
N PHE A 84 -0.38 15.40 -3.29
CA PHE A 84 1.03 15.76 -3.14
C PHE A 84 1.31 16.34 -1.75
N ASP A 85 0.46 17.23 -1.25
CA ASP A 85 0.62 17.83 0.08
C ASP A 85 0.63 16.75 1.18
N ILE A 86 -0.25 15.76 1.07
CA ILE A 86 -0.38 14.70 2.06
C ILE A 86 0.64 13.58 1.81
N ASN A 87 0.65 12.96 0.61
CA ASN A 87 1.47 11.78 0.38
C ASN A 87 2.96 12.10 0.27
N THR A 88 3.30 13.20 -0.41
CA THR A 88 4.69 13.62 -0.57
C THR A 88 5.12 14.49 0.61
N GLY A 89 4.36 15.52 0.95
CA GLY A 89 4.74 16.49 1.98
C GLY A 89 4.88 15.88 3.38
N LEU A 90 3.95 15.00 3.81
CA LEU A 90 4.12 14.32 5.10
C LEU A 90 5.27 13.30 5.08
N THR A 91 5.51 12.64 3.93
CA THR A 91 6.65 11.74 3.81
C THR A 91 7.98 12.48 3.96
N GLN A 92 8.12 13.64 3.33
CA GLN A 92 9.31 14.48 3.49
C GLN A 92 9.56 14.80 4.96
N LYS A 93 8.58 15.35 5.66
CA LYS A 93 8.69 15.71 7.08
C LYS A 93 9.08 14.54 7.98
N ILE A 94 8.42 13.39 7.84
CA ILE A 94 8.69 12.26 8.72
C ILE A 94 9.99 11.55 8.36
N PHE A 95 10.40 11.61 7.09
CA PHE A 95 11.67 11.06 6.66
C PHE A 95 12.85 11.89 7.14
N ASP A 96 12.76 13.23 7.08
CA ASP A 96 13.77 14.13 7.66
C ASP A 96 13.90 13.90 9.17
N PHE A 97 12.76 13.79 9.87
CA PHE A 97 12.75 13.41 11.28
C PHE A 97 13.44 12.05 11.53
N PHE A 98 13.20 11.05 10.67
CA PHE A 98 13.88 9.76 10.76
C PHE A 98 15.39 9.90 10.61
N LEU A 99 15.86 10.64 9.64
CA LEU A 99 17.30 10.84 9.37
C LEU A 99 18.02 11.47 10.57
N GLU A 100 17.37 12.42 11.25
CA GLU A 100 17.90 13.11 12.42
C GLU A 100 17.75 12.33 13.73
N SER A 101 16.80 11.40 13.81
CA SER A 101 16.47 10.61 14.99
C SER A 101 17.43 9.44 15.23
N SER A 102 17.32 8.81 16.40
CA SER A 102 18.03 7.57 16.73
C SER A 102 17.42 6.32 16.08
N ALA A 103 16.27 6.44 15.42
CA ALA A 103 15.59 5.32 14.79
C ALA A 103 16.46 4.64 13.72
N LYS A 104 16.45 3.30 13.70
CA LYS A 104 17.29 2.51 12.81
C LYS A 104 16.53 1.99 11.59
N LYS A 105 15.20 1.91 11.67
CA LYS A 105 14.36 1.36 10.59
C LYS A 105 13.24 2.31 10.20
N PHE A 106 13.07 2.51 8.90
CA PHE A 106 11.98 3.28 8.32
C PHE A 106 11.23 2.42 7.32
N ILE A 107 9.94 2.22 7.54
CA ILE A 107 9.06 1.47 6.65
C ILE A 107 8.05 2.44 6.04
N PHE A 108 8.20 2.73 4.75
CA PHE A 108 7.29 3.60 4.00
C PHE A 108 6.27 2.80 3.22
N PHE A 109 4.99 3.08 3.42
CA PHE A 109 3.90 2.49 2.64
C PHE A 109 3.62 3.30 1.39
N SER A 110 4.23 2.86 0.30
CA SER A 110 3.92 3.31 -1.05
C SER A 110 2.73 2.54 -1.63
N SER A 111 2.73 2.19 -2.89
CA SER A 111 1.72 1.41 -3.58
C SER A 111 2.30 0.82 -4.86
N VAL A 112 1.78 -0.31 -5.33
CA VAL A 112 2.06 -0.79 -6.70
C VAL A 112 1.63 0.22 -7.77
N LYS A 113 0.67 1.13 -7.45
CA LYS A 113 0.27 2.23 -8.35
C LYS A 113 1.35 3.31 -8.52
N ALA A 114 2.34 3.39 -7.63
CA ALA A 114 3.54 4.20 -7.85
C ALA A 114 4.43 3.60 -8.95
N ALA A 115 4.39 2.28 -9.12
CA ALA A 115 5.14 1.59 -10.17
C ALA A 115 4.42 1.63 -11.53
N ALA A 116 3.15 1.22 -11.57
CA ALA A 116 2.39 1.17 -12.84
C ALA A 116 0.88 1.20 -12.61
N ASP A 117 0.13 1.78 -13.54
CA ASP A 117 -1.35 1.70 -13.53
C ASP A 117 -1.85 0.38 -14.14
N SER A 118 -1.13 -0.19 -15.09
CA SER A 118 -1.39 -1.48 -15.71
C SER A 118 -0.11 -2.32 -15.77
N VAL A 119 -0.26 -3.65 -15.83
CA VAL A 119 0.86 -4.59 -15.93
C VAL A 119 1.16 -4.86 -17.40
N VAL A 120 2.41 -4.68 -17.82
CA VAL A 120 2.91 -5.09 -19.13
C VAL A 120 3.58 -6.45 -18.95
N GLY A 121 3.14 -7.44 -19.74
CA GLY A 121 3.55 -8.85 -19.57
C GLY A 121 2.70 -9.56 -18.50
N ASP A 122 3.25 -10.60 -17.89
CA ASP A 122 2.51 -11.50 -17.02
C ASP A 122 2.47 -11.01 -15.56
N MET A 123 3.49 -10.28 -15.12
CA MET A 123 3.68 -9.91 -13.71
C MET A 123 4.43 -8.59 -13.57
N LEU A 124 4.00 -7.76 -12.63
CA LEU A 124 4.70 -6.55 -12.22
C LEU A 124 5.76 -6.89 -11.16
N THR A 125 7.03 -6.58 -11.46
CA THR A 125 8.16 -6.74 -10.54
C THR A 125 8.77 -5.40 -10.16
N GLU A 126 9.67 -5.38 -9.18
CA GLU A 126 10.35 -4.17 -8.71
C GLU A 126 11.30 -3.53 -9.75
N ASP A 127 11.67 -4.28 -10.78
CA ASP A 127 12.59 -3.82 -11.84
C ASP A 127 11.91 -2.95 -12.90
N VAL A 128 10.58 -2.78 -12.81
CA VAL A 128 9.83 -1.94 -13.76
C VAL A 128 10.27 -0.48 -13.65
N ILE A 129 10.39 0.19 -14.81
CA ILE A 129 10.51 1.65 -14.84
C ILE A 129 9.15 2.24 -14.44
N PRO A 130 9.08 3.04 -13.36
CA PRO A 130 7.81 3.55 -12.88
C PRO A 130 7.08 4.41 -13.91
N THR A 131 5.81 4.09 -14.16
CA THR A 131 4.90 4.82 -15.05
C THR A 131 3.56 5.05 -14.34
N PRO A 132 3.55 5.81 -13.22
CA PRO A 132 2.32 6.07 -12.49
C PRO A 132 1.33 6.88 -13.32
N VAL A 133 0.03 6.67 -13.08
CA VAL A 133 -1.04 7.42 -13.71
C VAL A 133 -1.96 8.00 -12.63
N GLY A 134 -2.16 9.32 -12.71
CA GLY A 134 -3.02 10.08 -11.82
C GLY A 134 -2.40 10.43 -10.47
N PRO A 135 -3.02 11.39 -9.77
CA PRO A 135 -2.39 12.09 -8.64
C PRO A 135 -1.99 11.18 -7.47
N TYR A 136 -2.70 10.06 -7.27
CA TYR A 136 -2.35 9.11 -6.23
C TYR A 136 -1.01 8.41 -6.51
N GLY A 137 -0.87 7.77 -7.69
CA GLY A 137 0.38 7.10 -8.06
C GLY A 137 1.54 8.07 -8.19
N GLU A 138 1.29 9.23 -8.81
CA GLU A 138 2.28 10.30 -9.00
C GLU A 138 2.79 10.87 -7.67
N SER A 139 1.91 11.11 -6.69
CA SER A 139 2.33 11.58 -5.36
C SER A 139 3.09 10.52 -4.57
N LYS A 140 2.76 9.23 -4.74
CA LYS A 140 3.51 8.15 -4.09
C LYS A 140 4.90 7.98 -4.68
N ILE A 141 5.06 8.04 -6.01
CA ILE A 141 6.40 7.96 -6.63
C ILE A 141 7.24 9.21 -6.30
N ALA A 142 6.64 10.39 -6.19
CA ALA A 142 7.33 11.60 -5.74
C ALA A 142 7.88 11.45 -4.31
N ALA A 143 7.11 10.82 -3.41
CA ALA A 143 7.56 10.49 -2.06
C ALA A 143 8.71 9.48 -2.07
N GLU A 144 8.64 8.44 -2.90
CA GLU A 144 9.74 7.48 -3.08
C GLU A 144 11.00 8.13 -3.64
N SER A 145 10.85 9.07 -4.58
CA SER A 145 11.97 9.81 -5.16
C SER A 145 12.68 10.65 -4.10
N TYR A 146 11.92 11.34 -3.24
CA TYR A 146 12.49 12.07 -2.12
C TYR A 146 13.31 11.16 -1.19
N ILE A 147 12.78 10.00 -0.81
CA ILE A 147 13.49 9.03 0.02
C ILE A 147 14.80 8.58 -0.65
N LYS A 148 14.76 8.26 -1.95
CA LYS A 148 15.94 7.81 -2.72
C LYS A 148 16.99 8.90 -2.92
N GLU A 149 16.58 10.15 -2.97
CA GLU A 149 17.48 11.31 -3.08
C GLU A 149 18.26 11.56 -1.78
N HIS A 150 17.64 11.26 -0.63
CA HIS A 150 18.23 11.51 0.70
C HIS A 150 18.77 10.26 1.39
N PHE A 151 18.55 9.08 0.81
CA PHE A 151 19.07 7.82 1.31
C PHE A 151 19.38 6.87 0.16
N ILE A 152 20.65 6.42 0.06
CA ILE A 152 21.07 5.54 -1.01
C ILE A 152 20.53 4.13 -0.76
N LEU A 153 19.56 3.73 -1.57
CA LEU A 153 19.07 2.35 -1.58
C LEU A 153 19.98 1.50 -2.46
N PRO A 154 20.33 0.25 -2.05
CA PRO A 154 21.02 -0.67 -2.93
C PRO A 154 20.19 -0.90 -4.21
N THR A 155 20.78 -0.67 -5.37
CA THR A 155 20.13 -0.92 -6.65
C THR A 155 20.27 -2.40 -6.99
N THR A 156 19.16 -3.10 -7.16
CA THR A 156 19.14 -4.48 -7.69
C THR A 156 18.97 -4.50 -9.21
N SER A 157 18.65 -3.37 -9.83
CA SER A 157 18.46 -3.26 -11.27
C SER A 157 19.79 -3.04 -12.00
N PRO A 158 20.08 -3.78 -13.08
CA PRO A 158 21.22 -3.51 -13.96
C PRO A 158 21.12 -2.14 -14.65
N TYR A 159 19.96 -1.51 -14.61
CA TYR A 159 19.71 -0.16 -15.12
C TYR A 159 19.66 0.86 -13.99
N GLY A 160 20.61 0.92 -13.08
CA GLY A 160 20.62 1.80 -11.90
C GLY A 160 19.80 3.09 -12.11
N TYR A 161 19.04 3.50 -11.10
CA TYR A 161 18.27 4.76 -11.17
C TYR A 161 19.25 5.92 -11.48
N LEU A 162 19.26 6.37 -12.72
CA LEU A 162 19.86 7.65 -13.10
C LEU A 162 18.75 8.70 -12.92
N PRO A 163 18.90 9.67 -12.01
CA PRO A 163 17.97 10.79 -11.93
C PRO A 163 17.91 11.49 -13.29
N PRO A 164 16.77 12.06 -13.70
CA PRO A 164 16.65 12.81 -14.93
C PRO A 164 17.75 13.84 -15.04
N LEU A 165 18.39 13.97 -16.21
CA LEU A 165 19.51 14.89 -16.49
C LEU A 165 19.26 16.36 -16.11
N ASN A 166 18.00 16.75 -15.90
CA ASN A 166 17.58 18.09 -15.50
C ASN A 166 17.14 18.20 -14.03
N SER A 167 17.42 17.20 -13.17
CA SER A 167 17.16 17.30 -11.73
C SER A 167 18.09 18.35 -11.11
N PRO A 168 17.57 19.26 -10.26
CA PRO A 168 18.40 20.26 -9.54
C PRO A 168 19.50 19.62 -8.68
N VAL A 169 19.42 18.36 -8.36
CA VAL A 169 20.37 17.56 -7.56
C VAL A 169 21.73 17.40 -8.26
N ASN A 170 21.82 17.54 -9.59
CA ASN A 170 23.09 17.40 -10.32
C ASN A 170 24.00 18.64 -10.27
N ARG A 171 23.63 19.72 -9.58
CA ARG A 171 24.42 20.97 -9.55
C ARG A 171 25.35 21.12 -8.34
N GLY A 172 25.77 20.06 -7.68
CA GLY A 172 26.64 20.18 -6.52
C GLY A 172 27.25 18.90 -5.97
N ARG A 173 27.06 17.77 -6.62
CA ARG A 173 27.59 16.48 -6.14
C ARG A 173 29.04 16.27 -6.59
N THR A 174 29.96 17.00 -5.98
CA THR A 174 31.38 16.61 -5.92
C THR A 174 31.65 16.23 -4.47
N THR A 175 32.02 14.98 -4.20
CA THR A 175 32.61 14.42 -2.96
C THR A 175 31.73 14.12 -1.75
N SER A 176 30.44 14.48 -1.69
CA SER A 176 29.59 14.25 -0.49
C SER A 176 28.93 12.87 -0.39
N GLY A 177 28.93 12.07 -1.45
CA GLY A 177 28.20 10.78 -1.47
C GLY A 177 28.81 9.68 -0.58
N GLU A 178 30.12 9.72 -0.35
CA GLU A 178 30.79 8.76 0.53
C GLU A 178 30.59 9.12 2.01
N GLU A 179 30.59 10.39 2.35
CA GLU A 179 30.36 10.88 3.73
C GLU A 179 28.91 10.66 4.18
N GLU A 180 27.92 10.84 3.29
CA GLU A 180 26.52 10.55 3.60
C GLU A 180 26.27 9.03 3.77
N ASN A 181 26.92 8.19 2.98
CA ASN A 181 26.85 6.73 3.16
C ASN A 181 27.36 6.28 4.52
N VAL A 182 28.41 6.90 5.03
CA VAL A 182 28.96 6.59 6.36
C VAL A 182 28.00 7.05 7.47
N ARG A 183 27.36 8.20 7.29
CA ARG A 183 26.45 8.80 8.28
C ARG A 183 25.21 7.96 8.60
N TYR A 184 24.68 7.22 7.62
CA TYR A 184 23.45 6.41 7.76
C TYR A 184 23.66 4.91 7.59
N SER A 185 24.91 4.44 7.72
CA SER A 185 25.28 3.02 7.48
C SER A 185 24.53 2.01 8.38
N ASP A 186 24.06 2.46 9.55
CA ASP A 186 23.32 1.67 10.52
C ASP A 186 21.79 1.78 10.40
N LYS A 187 21.30 2.59 9.46
CA LYS A 187 19.88 2.73 9.17
C LYS A 187 19.43 1.79 8.06
N ARG A 188 18.15 1.41 8.10
CA ARG A 188 17.49 0.60 7.07
C ARG A 188 16.22 1.31 6.63
N VAL A 189 16.00 1.36 5.33
CA VAL A 189 14.83 2.01 4.70
C VAL A 189 14.15 1.02 3.78
N TYR A 190 12.86 0.79 4.03
CA TYR A 190 12.03 -0.12 3.25
C TYR A 190 10.88 0.66 2.61
N ILE A 191 10.79 0.60 1.29
CA ILE A 191 9.68 1.13 0.52
C ILE A 191 8.78 -0.05 0.15
N LEU A 192 7.66 -0.21 0.84
CA LEU A 192 6.68 -1.25 0.54
C LEU A 192 5.69 -0.74 -0.50
N ARG A 193 5.47 -1.51 -1.56
CA ARG A 193 4.47 -1.28 -2.59
C ARG A 193 3.40 -2.38 -2.50
N PRO A 194 2.42 -2.26 -1.59
CA PRO A 194 1.35 -3.24 -1.49
C PRO A 194 0.38 -3.15 -2.67
N CYS A 195 -0.20 -4.31 -3.02
CA CYS A 195 -1.42 -4.43 -3.79
C CYS A 195 -2.61 -3.87 -3.03
N MET A 196 -3.83 -4.13 -3.50
CA MET A 196 -5.05 -3.76 -2.76
C MET A 196 -5.09 -4.51 -1.41
N ILE A 197 -4.89 -3.77 -0.32
CA ILE A 197 -4.90 -4.33 1.03
C ILE A 197 -6.35 -4.60 1.45
N HIS A 198 -6.59 -5.75 2.04
CA HIS A 198 -7.88 -6.14 2.60
C HIS A 198 -7.74 -6.77 3.98
N GLY A 199 -8.82 -6.72 4.75
CA GLY A 199 -8.87 -7.22 6.13
C GLY A 199 -10.07 -6.65 6.88
N PRO A 200 -10.25 -7.00 8.16
CA PRO A 200 -11.28 -6.41 9.01
C PRO A 200 -11.18 -4.88 9.05
N GLY A 201 -12.32 -4.19 8.92
CA GLY A 201 -12.38 -2.72 8.87
C GLY A 201 -12.07 -2.11 7.50
N ASN A 202 -11.93 -2.91 6.43
CA ASN A 202 -11.72 -2.42 5.06
C ASN A 202 -12.97 -1.72 4.51
N LYS A 203 -12.80 -0.49 4.00
CA LYS A 203 -13.86 0.33 3.36
C LYS A 203 -13.61 0.59 1.87
N GLY A 204 -12.75 -0.20 1.23
CA GLY A 204 -12.34 -0.01 -0.17
C GLY A 204 -13.23 -0.72 -1.19
N ASN A 205 -12.66 -0.95 -2.38
CA ASN A 205 -13.37 -1.55 -3.52
C ASN A 205 -13.93 -2.96 -3.24
N LEU A 206 -13.29 -3.73 -2.35
CA LEU A 206 -13.75 -5.06 -1.96
C LEU A 206 -15.12 -4.98 -1.24
N SER A 207 -15.32 -4.00 -0.37
CA SER A 207 -16.60 -3.80 0.31
C SER A 207 -17.70 -3.34 -0.66
N LEU A 208 -17.34 -2.59 -1.72
CA LEU A 208 -18.30 -2.22 -2.78
C LEU A 208 -18.76 -3.46 -3.55
N LEU A 209 -17.83 -4.33 -3.95
CA LEU A 209 -18.16 -5.60 -4.63
C LEU A 209 -19.01 -6.49 -3.72
N TYR A 210 -18.64 -6.63 -2.45
CA TYR A 210 -19.41 -7.36 -1.45
C TYR A 210 -20.87 -6.87 -1.37
N ASN A 211 -21.09 -5.55 -1.36
CA ASN A 211 -22.45 -5.00 -1.31
C ASN A 211 -23.28 -5.32 -2.57
N VAL A 212 -22.66 -5.41 -3.74
CA VAL A 212 -23.33 -5.87 -4.98
C VAL A 212 -23.74 -7.33 -4.87
N VAL A 213 -22.81 -8.18 -4.45
CA VAL A 213 -23.05 -9.63 -4.27
C VAL A 213 -24.09 -9.89 -3.16
N LYS A 214 -24.01 -9.16 -2.03
CA LYS A 214 -24.98 -9.27 -0.91
C LYS A 214 -26.42 -9.00 -1.36
N LYS A 215 -26.62 -8.05 -2.29
CA LYS A 215 -27.93 -7.71 -2.88
C LYS A 215 -28.42 -8.77 -3.89
N GLY A 216 -27.64 -9.79 -4.19
CA GLY A 216 -27.99 -10.80 -5.18
C GLY A 216 -27.98 -10.33 -6.63
N ILE A 217 -27.29 -9.20 -6.91
CA ILE A 217 -27.16 -8.66 -8.26
C ILE A 217 -26.25 -9.61 -9.06
N PRO A 218 -26.72 -10.15 -10.21
CA PRO A 218 -25.90 -11.03 -11.02
C PRO A 218 -24.67 -10.32 -11.57
N TRP A 219 -23.52 -11.04 -11.58
CA TRP A 219 -22.29 -10.55 -12.16
C TRP A 219 -22.22 -10.88 -13.65
N PRO A 220 -22.28 -9.89 -14.57
CA PRO A 220 -22.41 -10.17 -16.00
C PRO A 220 -21.08 -10.47 -16.71
N LEU A 221 -19.93 -10.28 -16.03
CA LEU A 221 -18.60 -10.39 -16.62
C LEU A 221 -17.95 -11.76 -16.39
N GLY A 222 -18.75 -12.82 -16.23
CA GLY A 222 -18.26 -14.16 -15.94
C GLY A 222 -17.42 -14.80 -17.06
N ASP A 223 -17.49 -14.27 -18.28
CA ASP A 223 -16.65 -14.70 -19.43
C ASP A 223 -15.24 -14.06 -19.43
N PHE A 224 -14.98 -13.14 -18.51
CA PHE A 224 -13.66 -12.50 -18.36
C PHE A 224 -12.89 -13.19 -17.24
N GLU A 225 -11.81 -13.87 -17.62
CA GLU A 225 -10.88 -14.50 -16.70
C GLU A 225 -9.71 -13.56 -16.44
N ASN A 226 -9.88 -12.68 -15.47
CA ASN A 226 -8.80 -11.81 -15.02
C ASN A 226 -8.07 -12.41 -13.82
N LYS A 227 -6.85 -11.96 -13.57
CA LYS A 227 -6.08 -12.31 -12.37
C LYS A 227 -5.57 -11.05 -11.68
N ARG A 228 -5.77 -10.95 -10.38
CA ARG A 228 -5.35 -9.81 -9.58
C ARG A 228 -4.70 -10.24 -8.29
N SER A 229 -3.58 -9.63 -7.96
CA SER A 229 -2.96 -9.81 -6.66
C SER A 229 -3.62 -8.89 -5.63
N PHE A 230 -3.77 -9.44 -4.44
CA PHE A 230 -4.27 -8.77 -3.24
C PHE A 230 -3.22 -8.85 -2.15
N THR A 231 -3.39 -8.09 -1.09
CA THR A 231 -2.55 -8.14 0.11
C THR A 231 -3.45 -8.33 1.31
N SER A 232 -3.44 -9.50 1.91
CA SER A 232 -4.13 -9.70 3.18
C SER A 232 -3.44 -8.92 4.30
N ILE A 233 -4.22 -8.35 5.21
CA ILE A 233 -3.68 -7.59 6.34
C ILE A 233 -2.81 -8.47 7.25
N ASP A 234 -3.10 -9.76 7.34
CA ASP A 234 -2.32 -10.70 8.14
C ASP A 234 -0.93 -10.91 7.55
N ASN A 235 -0.81 -11.13 6.22
CA ASN A 235 0.48 -11.22 5.54
C ASN A 235 1.24 -9.90 5.62
N LEU A 236 0.53 -8.77 5.51
CA LEU A 236 1.14 -7.46 5.66
C LEU A 236 1.76 -7.28 7.06
N CYS A 237 1.02 -7.60 8.12
CA CYS A 237 1.50 -7.52 9.50
C CYS A 237 2.71 -8.44 9.72
N TYR A 238 2.68 -9.66 9.17
CA TYR A 238 3.80 -10.59 9.23
C TYR A 238 5.06 -10.02 8.55
N VAL A 239 4.91 -9.45 7.37
CA VAL A 239 6.04 -8.83 6.64
C VAL A 239 6.60 -7.64 7.42
N VAL A 240 5.74 -6.76 7.94
CA VAL A 240 6.18 -5.62 8.75
C VAL A 240 6.95 -6.08 9.98
N GLU A 241 6.45 -7.07 10.72
CA GLU A 241 7.17 -7.65 11.87
C GLU A 241 8.53 -8.24 11.45
N GLY A 242 8.57 -8.93 10.30
CA GLY A 242 9.82 -9.45 9.74
C GLY A 242 10.83 -8.34 9.42
N LEU A 243 10.40 -7.23 8.82
CA LEU A 243 11.25 -6.07 8.54
C LEU A 243 11.74 -5.37 9.82
N LEU A 244 10.92 -5.36 10.87
CA LEU A 244 11.29 -4.81 12.16
C LEU A 244 12.35 -5.66 12.87
N THR A 245 12.22 -6.98 12.83
CA THR A 245 12.99 -7.90 13.69
C THR A 245 14.19 -8.52 12.99
N LYS A 246 14.15 -8.71 11.67
CA LYS A 246 15.25 -9.33 10.89
C LYS A 246 16.19 -8.26 10.30
N ASP A 247 17.42 -8.67 9.95
CA ASP A 247 18.33 -7.82 9.18
C ASP A 247 18.07 -7.98 7.69
N VAL A 248 17.13 -7.21 7.19
CA VAL A 248 16.76 -7.14 5.77
C VAL A 248 17.47 -5.96 5.13
N ALA A 249 17.95 -6.13 3.90
CA ALA A 249 18.57 -5.04 3.14
C ALA A 249 17.56 -3.92 2.86
N SER A 250 18.01 -2.66 2.88
CA SER A 250 17.20 -1.52 2.42
C SER A 250 16.79 -1.72 0.97
N GLY A 251 15.57 -1.33 0.61
CA GLY A 251 15.12 -1.50 -0.78
C GLY A 251 13.63 -1.23 -0.99
N ILE A 252 13.22 -1.41 -2.25
CA ILE A 252 11.82 -1.41 -2.66
C ILE A 252 11.36 -2.86 -2.70
N TYR A 253 10.18 -3.10 -2.15
CA TYR A 253 9.57 -4.42 -2.07
C TYR A 253 8.10 -4.35 -2.46
N HIS A 254 7.72 -5.13 -3.47
CA HIS A 254 6.31 -5.36 -3.77
C HIS A 254 5.71 -6.27 -2.71
N MET A 255 4.43 -6.08 -2.43
CA MET A 255 3.71 -6.85 -1.43
C MET A 255 2.39 -7.34 -2.00
N GLY A 256 2.24 -8.65 -2.07
CA GLY A 256 1.03 -9.37 -2.47
C GLY A 256 0.97 -10.73 -1.80
N ASP A 257 -0.24 -11.31 -1.74
CA ASP A 257 -0.43 -12.71 -1.39
C ASP A 257 0.14 -13.59 -2.52
N ASP A 258 0.39 -14.87 -2.25
CA ASP A 258 1.05 -15.75 -3.23
C ASP A 258 0.16 -16.07 -4.44
N GLU A 259 -1.18 -16.11 -4.23
CA GLU A 259 -2.12 -16.44 -5.28
C GLU A 259 -2.83 -15.18 -5.78
N ALA A 260 -2.86 -15.01 -7.10
CA ALA A 260 -3.74 -14.01 -7.74
C ALA A 260 -5.13 -14.61 -7.92
N LEU A 261 -6.17 -13.84 -7.60
CA LEU A 261 -7.57 -14.26 -7.71
C LEU A 261 -8.27 -13.51 -8.84
N SER A 262 -9.19 -14.19 -9.51
CA SER A 262 -10.12 -13.59 -10.47
C SER A 262 -11.29 -12.91 -9.76
N THR A 263 -11.98 -12.00 -10.46
CA THR A 263 -13.21 -11.41 -9.92
C THR A 263 -14.29 -12.48 -9.71
N ASN A 264 -14.32 -13.51 -10.56
CA ASN A 264 -15.26 -14.63 -10.41
C ASN A 264 -14.98 -15.44 -9.14
N GLU A 265 -13.72 -15.74 -8.84
CA GLU A 265 -13.31 -16.41 -7.60
C GLU A 265 -13.64 -15.56 -6.37
N LEU A 266 -13.41 -14.23 -6.42
CA LEU A 266 -13.79 -13.33 -5.32
C LEU A 266 -15.29 -13.38 -5.04
N ILE A 267 -16.13 -13.37 -6.09
CA ILE A 267 -17.60 -13.47 -5.96
C ILE A 267 -17.99 -14.82 -5.39
N ALA A 268 -17.37 -15.91 -5.84
CA ALA A 268 -17.61 -17.25 -5.29
C ALA A 268 -17.29 -17.30 -3.78
N LEU A 269 -16.11 -16.80 -3.38
CA LEU A 269 -15.71 -16.72 -1.97
C LEU A 269 -16.66 -15.84 -1.14
N MET A 270 -17.13 -14.71 -1.70
CA MET A 270 -18.12 -13.86 -1.04
C MET A 270 -19.45 -14.59 -0.82
N CYS A 271 -19.93 -15.31 -1.84
CA CYS A 271 -21.15 -16.10 -1.74
C CYS A 271 -20.99 -17.24 -0.74
N GLU A 272 -19.88 -17.97 -0.78
CA GLU A 272 -19.55 -19.02 0.19
C GLU A 272 -19.59 -18.49 1.63
N ALA A 273 -18.93 -17.35 1.89
CA ALA A 273 -18.93 -16.73 3.22
C ALA A 273 -20.33 -16.32 3.71
N MET A 274 -21.26 -16.04 2.79
CA MET A 274 -22.66 -15.67 3.10
C MET A 274 -23.63 -16.84 3.05
N GLY A 275 -23.18 -18.06 2.73
CA GLY A 275 -24.04 -19.21 2.53
C GLY A 275 -24.99 -19.09 1.33
N LYS A 276 -24.54 -18.43 0.25
CA LYS A 276 -25.30 -18.17 -0.97
C LYS A 276 -24.67 -18.84 -2.18
N GLU A 277 -25.46 -19.11 -3.21
CA GLU A 277 -24.96 -19.52 -4.51
C GLU A 277 -24.51 -18.31 -5.35
N PRO A 278 -23.37 -18.41 -6.09
CA PRO A 278 -22.90 -17.31 -6.92
C PRO A 278 -23.74 -17.16 -8.20
N HIS A 279 -24.26 -15.96 -8.44
CA HIS A 279 -24.96 -15.60 -9.67
C HIS A 279 -23.99 -14.96 -10.68
N ILE A 280 -23.19 -15.78 -11.37
CA ILE A 280 -22.20 -15.33 -12.37
C ILE A 280 -22.72 -15.66 -13.76
N TRP A 281 -23.03 -14.62 -14.54
CA TRP A 281 -23.48 -14.75 -15.92
C TRP A 281 -22.30 -14.60 -16.88
N LYS A 282 -22.17 -15.56 -17.79
CA LYS A 282 -21.18 -15.52 -18.86
C LYS A 282 -21.76 -14.81 -20.09
N MET A 283 -21.83 -13.48 -20.02
CA MET A 283 -22.25 -12.68 -21.17
C MET A 283 -21.07 -12.58 -22.17
N ASN A 284 -21.40 -12.69 -23.46
CA ASN A 284 -20.41 -12.65 -24.52
C ASN A 284 -19.55 -11.39 -24.45
N ARG A 285 -18.22 -11.56 -24.48
CA ARG A 285 -17.22 -10.49 -24.37
C ARG A 285 -17.44 -9.35 -25.35
N LYS A 286 -17.68 -9.65 -26.65
CA LYS A 286 -17.91 -8.65 -27.69
C LYS A 286 -19.17 -7.82 -27.44
N MET A 287 -20.21 -8.45 -26.89
CA MET A 287 -21.44 -7.76 -26.51
C MET A 287 -21.19 -6.79 -25.35
N MET A 288 -20.42 -7.21 -24.33
CA MET A 288 -20.08 -6.34 -23.20
C MET A 288 -19.17 -5.19 -23.62
N GLU A 289 -18.22 -5.42 -24.52
CA GLU A 289 -17.38 -4.38 -25.12
C GLU A 289 -18.22 -3.36 -25.92
N GLY A 290 -19.18 -3.84 -26.69
CA GLY A 290 -20.13 -2.98 -27.41
C GLY A 290 -21.00 -2.14 -26.48
N CYS A 291 -21.54 -2.74 -25.41
CA CYS A 291 -22.30 -2.02 -24.38
C CYS A 291 -21.44 -0.95 -23.68
N ALA A 292 -20.20 -1.28 -23.35
CA ALA A 292 -19.26 -0.33 -22.76
C ALA A 292 -18.87 0.79 -23.72
N GLY A 293 -18.74 0.51 -25.03
CA GLY A 293 -18.54 1.51 -26.07
C GLY A 293 -19.68 2.50 -26.16
N LEU A 294 -20.93 2.00 -26.18
CA LEU A 294 -22.15 2.85 -26.10
C LEU A 294 -22.17 3.64 -24.78
N GLY A 295 -21.81 3.00 -23.68
CA GLY A 295 -21.73 3.64 -22.37
C GLY A 295 -20.73 4.79 -22.33
N THR A 296 -19.60 4.68 -23.04
CA THR A 296 -18.64 5.79 -23.19
C THR A 296 -19.25 6.96 -23.95
N LEU A 297 -19.97 6.69 -25.04
CA LEU A 297 -20.63 7.70 -25.85
C LEU A 297 -21.74 8.43 -25.07
N LEU A 298 -22.53 7.71 -24.29
CA LEU A 298 -23.68 8.21 -23.54
C LEU A 298 -23.35 8.63 -22.10
N HIS A 299 -22.06 8.61 -21.69
CA HIS A 299 -21.58 8.91 -20.33
C HIS A 299 -22.24 8.04 -19.25
N LEU A 300 -22.53 6.77 -19.56
CA LEU A 300 -23.15 5.82 -18.63
C LEU A 300 -22.14 5.27 -17.60
N PRO A 301 -22.62 4.70 -16.48
CA PRO A 301 -21.76 4.11 -15.45
C PRO A 301 -20.84 3.01 -15.95
N LEU A 302 -21.28 2.14 -16.88
CA LEU A 302 -20.42 1.15 -17.54
C LEU A 302 -19.87 1.77 -18.83
N ASN A 303 -18.58 2.09 -18.86
CA ASN A 303 -17.86 2.59 -20.01
C ASN A 303 -16.63 1.72 -20.30
N THR A 304 -15.96 1.97 -21.41
CA THR A 304 -14.80 1.18 -21.87
C THR A 304 -13.66 1.16 -20.85
N GLU A 305 -13.37 2.28 -20.20
CA GLU A 305 -12.31 2.38 -19.19
C GLU A 305 -12.63 1.54 -17.95
N ARG A 306 -13.87 1.62 -17.45
CA ARG A 306 -14.33 0.83 -16.30
C ARG A 306 -14.36 -0.66 -16.62
N LEU A 307 -14.85 -1.03 -17.81
CA LEU A 307 -14.81 -2.43 -18.24
C LEU A 307 -13.38 -2.94 -18.26
N ARG A 308 -12.44 -2.19 -18.87
CA ARG A 308 -11.01 -2.54 -18.87
C ARG A 308 -10.49 -2.75 -17.45
N LYS A 309 -10.70 -1.78 -16.56
CA LYS A 309 -10.25 -1.86 -15.15
C LYS A 309 -10.86 -3.03 -14.38
N LEU A 310 -12.05 -3.48 -14.73
CA LEU A 310 -12.70 -4.65 -14.09
C LEU A 310 -12.20 -6.00 -14.61
N THR A 311 -11.69 -6.01 -15.84
CA THR A 311 -11.34 -7.24 -16.57
C THR A 311 -9.86 -7.41 -16.86
N GLU A 312 -9.02 -6.40 -16.61
CA GLU A 312 -7.57 -6.47 -16.79
C GLU A 312 -6.88 -7.33 -15.73
N ASN A 313 -5.80 -7.97 -16.15
CA ASN A 313 -4.88 -8.63 -15.23
C ASN A 313 -4.04 -7.59 -14.47
N TYR A 314 -3.82 -7.83 -13.19
CA TYR A 314 -2.92 -7.05 -12.38
C TYR A 314 -2.21 -7.96 -11.36
N VAL A 315 -1.27 -8.75 -11.86
CA VAL A 315 -0.49 -9.69 -11.07
C VAL A 315 0.81 -9.03 -10.65
N VAL A 316 1.17 -9.17 -9.39
CA VAL A 316 2.35 -8.55 -8.79
C VAL A 316 3.21 -9.61 -8.14
N GLY A 317 4.51 -9.60 -8.42
CA GLY A 317 5.48 -10.50 -7.80
C GLY A 317 5.77 -10.12 -6.35
N ASN A 318 5.92 -11.12 -5.49
CA ASN A 318 6.31 -10.98 -4.09
C ASN A 318 7.58 -11.75 -3.74
N GLU A 319 8.28 -12.29 -4.74
CA GLU A 319 9.45 -13.15 -4.54
C GLU A 319 10.59 -12.43 -3.81
N LYS A 320 10.78 -11.13 -4.12
CA LYS A 320 11.84 -10.34 -3.50
C LYS A 320 11.65 -10.19 -2.00
N ILE A 321 10.44 -9.88 -1.54
CA ILE A 321 10.17 -9.75 -0.10
C ILE A 321 10.22 -11.10 0.61
N LYS A 322 9.73 -12.19 -0.02
CA LYS A 322 9.84 -13.55 0.53
C LYS A 322 11.30 -13.96 0.70
N SER A 323 12.10 -13.78 -0.34
CA SER A 323 13.53 -14.07 -0.30
C SER A 323 14.25 -13.26 0.79
N ALA A 324 13.95 -11.96 0.90
CA ALA A 324 14.53 -11.08 1.91
C ALA A 324 14.17 -11.50 3.35
N LEU A 325 12.99 -12.06 3.54
CA LEU A 325 12.53 -12.59 4.83
C LEU A 325 12.93 -14.05 5.08
N GLY A 326 13.49 -14.75 4.08
CA GLY A 326 13.85 -16.16 4.17
C GLY A 326 12.63 -17.06 4.32
N ILE A 327 11.58 -16.81 3.55
CA ILE A 327 10.35 -17.62 3.53
C ILE A 327 10.00 -18.04 2.10
N ASP A 328 9.44 -19.23 1.96
CA ASP A 328 9.01 -19.75 0.67
C ASP A 328 7.57 -19.32 0.32
N ARG A 329 6.72 -19.15 1.34
CA ARG A 329 5.30 -18.80 1.17
C ARG A 329 4.86 -17.77 2.22
N MET A 330 3.87 -16.98 1.83
CA MET A 330 3.15 -16.12 2.78
C MET A 330 2.34 -16.99 3.76
N PRO A 331 2.25 -16.59 5.06
CA PRO A 331 1.56 -17.37 6.08
C PRO A 331 0.07 -17.64 5.80
N VAL A 332 -0.60 -16.71 5.11
CA VAL A 332 -2.04 -16.78 4.83
C VAL A 332 -2.26 -16.86 3.33
N ARG A 333 -3.03 -17.85 2.88
CA ARG A 333 -3.44 -17.99 1.49
C ARG A 333 -4.41 -16.87 1.09
N ALA A 334 -4.38 -16.45 -0.16
CA ALA A 334 -5.23 -15.36 -0.65
C ALA A 334 -6.74 -15.64 -0.38
N ALA A 335 -7.20 -16.85 -0.66
CA ALA A 335 -8.60 -17.23 -0.42
C ALA A 335 -8.99 -17.13 1.08
N ASP A 336 -8.11 -17.60 1.98
CA ASP A 336 -8.36 -17.58 3.43
C ASP A 336 -8.40 -16.15 3.98
N GLY A 337 -7.50 -15.29 3.50
CA GLY A 337 -7.48 -13.87 3.83
C GLY A 337 -8.75 -13.14 3.36
N ILE A 338 -9.21 -13.41 2.13
CA ILE A 338 -10.48 -12.89 1.60
C ILE A 338 -11.66 -13.37 2.43
N MET A 339 -11.74 -14.67 2.74
CA MET A 339 -12.83 -15.24 3.55
C MET A 339 -12.90 -14.57 4.93
N LYS A 340 -11.75 -14.37 5.59
CA LYS A 340 -11.67 -13.65 6.88
C LYS A 340 -12.21 -12.23 6.75
N THR A 341 -11.84 -11.52 5.70
CA THR A 341 -12.30 -10.15 5.43
C THR A 341 -13.82 -10.10 5.23
N ILE A 342 -14.36 -11.00 4.41
CA ILE A 342 -15.80 -11.02 4.12
C ILE A 342 -16.62 -11.36 5.37
N ARG A 343 -16.15 -12.30 6.19
CA ARG A 343 -16.80 -12.62 7.47
C ARG A 343 -16.85 -11.40 8.41
N SER A 344 -15.84 -10.54 8.42
CA SER A 344 -15.87 -9.30 9.20
C SER A 344 -16.96 -8.34 8.72
N PHE A 345 -17.17 -8.21 7.39
CA PHE A 345 -18.28 -7.41 6.83
C PHE A 345 -19.65 -7.94 7.21
N THR A 346 -19.78 -9.26 7.36
CA THR A 346 -21.03 -9.90 7.74
C THR A 346 -21.34 -9.63 9.23
N ALA A 347 -20.33 -9.70 10.10
CA ALA A 347 -20.47 -9.42 11.53
C ALA A 347 -20.86 -7.96 11.79
N GLU A 348 -20.16 -6.98 11.17
CA GLU A 348 -20.47 -5.54 11.27
C GLU A 348 -21.88 -5.18 10.75
N SER A 349 -22.51 -6.05 9.97
CA SER A 349 -23.85 -5.80 9.39
C SER A 349 -24.98 -6.31 10.31
N THR A 350 -24.65 -6.98 11.41
CA THR A 350 -25.60 -7.60 12.36
C THR A 350 -25.66 -6.82 13.67
N GLU A 351 -24.76 -5.88 13.89
CA GLU A 351 -24.79 -4.86 14.95
C GLU A 351 -25.48 -3.58 14.45
#